data_809c25b1ae65d85d1fdb1267f746a60b
#
_entry.id   809c25b1ae65d85d1fdb1267f746a60b
#
_cell.length_a   1.000
_cell.length_b   1.000
_cell.length_c   1.000
_cell.angle_alpha   90.00
_cell.angle_beta   90.00
_cell.angle_gamma   90.00
#
_symmetry.space_group_name_H-M   'P 1'
#
loop_
_entity.id
_entity.type
_entity.pdbx_description
1 polymer ?
#
loop_
_entity_poly.entity_id
_entity_poly.type
_entity_poly.pdbx_seq_one_letter_code
_entity_poly.pdbx_strand_id
1 'polypeptide(L)'
;MKVLRVIGAFAAALAIFMALPLFAQSAHSRLTDSTLLKRFHNLSRKLMCTCGCNMPLRNCNHTGHCNAWPQRDALDKLLLSGASDEDILKGFQHGFGTIADKAETFAMARTPDYGYMQVQFKNGFGSQIMSAPQSNYLGIFAFLGFVLSAGIAALFIRKKRKKTAVAETMQLLDDEHRAALLKKISAEEN
;
A
#
# COMPACT_ATOMS: atom_id res chain seq x y z
N MET A 1 30.22 -18.00 -3.74
CA MET A 1 29.56 -18.07 -2.43
C MET A 1 29.22 -16.70 -1.83
N LYS A 2 30.05 -15.65 -1.89
CA LYS A 2 29.73 -14.30 -1.33
C LYS A 2 28.53 -13.62 -1.99
N VAL A 3 28.35 -13.73 -3.31
CA VAL A 3 27.25 -13.11 -4.07
C VAL A 3 25.88 -13.70 -3.68
N LEU A 4 25.81 -15.01 -3.43
CA LEU A 4 24.58 -15.69 -3.05
C LEU A 4 24.08 -15.22 -1.65
N ARG A 5 25.01 -14.96 -0.72
CA ARG A 5 24.69 -14.42 0.62
C ARG A 5 24.18 -12.99 0.56
N VAL A 6 24.71 -12.16 -0.33
CA VAL A 6 24.25 -10.77 -0.51
C VAL A 6 22.84 -10.74 -1.11
N ILE A 7 22.56 -11.59 -2.09
CA ILE A 7 21.20 -11.70 -2.70
C ILE A 7 20.19 -12.21 -1.67
N GLY A 8 20.56 -13.19 -0.84
CA GLY A 8 19.70 -13.71 0.23
C GLY A 8 19.39 -12.66 1.29
N ALA A 9 20.37 -11.87 1.72
CA ALA A 9 20.18 -10.79 2.68
C ALA A 9 19.28 -9.67 2.14
N PHE A 10 19.39 -9.34 0.85
CA PHE A 10 18.56 -8.33 0.19
C PHE A 10 17.11 -8.80 0.05
N ALA A 11 16.90 -10.07 -0.30
CA ALA A 11 15.55 -10.66 -0.38
C ALA A 11 14.87 -10.73 0.99
N ALA A 12 15.59 -11.06 2.05
CA ALA A 12 15.06 -11.08 3.41
C ALA A 12 14.71 -9.67 3.90
N ALA A 13 15.56 -8.68 3.66
CA ALA A 13 15.28 -7.28 4.00
C ALA A 13 14.04 -6.75 3.25
N LEU A 14 13.87 -7.09 1.98
CA LEU A 14 12.72 -6.70 1.17
C LEU A 14 11.42 -7.35 1.69
N ALA A 15 11.47 -8.61 2.12
CA ALA A 15 10.33 -9.32 2.69
C ALA A 15 9.89 -8.70 4.03
N ILE A 16 10.85 -8.29 4.89
CA ILE A 16 10.57 -7.60 6.15
C ILE A 16 9.94 -6.23 5.88
N PHE A 17 10.43 -5.49 4.88
CA PHE A 17 9.90 -4.16 4.53
C PHE A 17 8.46 -4.23 3.97
N MET A 18 8.11 -5.31 3.27
CA MET A 18 6.76 -5.55 2.77
C MET A 18 5.77 -5.98 3.87
N ALA A 19 6.25 -6.53 4.99
CA ALA A 19 5.41 -6.97 6.10
C ALA A 19 5.03 -5.84 7.08
N LEU A 20 5.80 -4.76 7.15
CA LEU A 20 5.61 -3.66 8.10
C LEU A 20 4.26 -2.90 7.99
N PRO A 21 3.63 -2.66 6.81
CA PRO A 21 2.39 -1.90 6.75
C PRO A 21 1.14 -2.65 7.24
N LEU A 22 1.23 -3.95 7.54
CA LEU A 22 0.08 -4.74 7.96
C LEU A 22 -0.36 -4.50 9.42
N PHE A 23 0.50 -3.94 10.26
CA PHE A 23 0.23 -3.77 11.69
C PHE A 23 -0.21 -2.36 12.12
N ALA A 24 -0.21 -1.37 11.21
CA ALA A 24 -0.49 0.03 11.54
C ALA A 24 -1.97 0.43 11.40
N GLN A 25 -2.92 -0.51 11.51
CA GLN A 25 -4.35 -0.20 11.35
C GLN A 25 -5.04 -0.18 12.70
N SER A 26 -4.97 0.93 13.42
CA SER A 26 -5.88 1.17 14.53
C SER A 26 -7.32 1.20 13.97
N ALA A 27 -8.11 0.21 14.35
CA ALA A 27 -9.54 0.21 14.07
C ALA A 27 -10.18 1.25 14.99
N HIS A 28 -10.51 2.43 14.46
CA HIS A 28 -11.29 3.43 15.17
C HIS A 28 -12.80 3.06 15.15
N SER A 29 -13.10 1.79 15.32
CA SER A 29 -14.44 1.20 15.29
C SER A 29 -14.63 0.34 16.52
N ARG A 30 -15.89 0.25 17.00
CA ARG A 30 -16.31 -0.63 18.09
C ARG A 30 -16.83 -1.98 17.58
N LEU A 31 -16.79 -2.22 16.28
CA LEU A 31 -17.25 -3.45 15.65
C LEU A 31 -16.31 -4.62 16.00
N THR A 32 -16.90 -5.73 16.42
CA THR A 32 -16.17 -6.97 16.73
C THR A 32 -16.25 -7.99 15.59
N ASP A 33 -17.31 -7.91 14.76
CA ASP A 33 -17.46 -8.77 13.60
C ASP A 33 -16.45 -8.40 12.50
N SER A 34 -15.70 -9.38 12.03
CA SER A 34 -14.60 -9.17 11.04
C SER A 34 -15.11 -8.70 9.68
N THR A 35 -16.34 -9.09 9.30
CA THR A 35 -16.97 -8.69 8.03
C THR A 35 -17.41 -7.24 8.09
N LEU A 36 -18.10 -6.86 9.18
CA LEU A 36 -18.49 -5.47 9.41
C LEU A 36 -17.27 -4.56 9.55
N LEU A 37 -16.21 -5.02 10.21
CA LEU A 37 -14.98 -4.28 10.35
C LEU A 37 -14.29 -4.03 9.00
N LYS A 38 -14.28 -5.02 8.10
CA LYS A 38 -13.78 -4.82 6.72
C LYS A 38 -14.61 -3.78 5.97
N ARG A 39 -15.95 -3.84 6.10
CA ARG A 39 -16.87 -2.85 5.50
C ARG A 39 -16.58 -1.45 6.06
N PHE A 40 -16.46 -1.33 7.39
CA PHE A 40 -16.07 -0.08 8.04
C PHE A 40 -14.78 0.51 7.48
N HIS A 41 -13.74 -0.31 7.36
CA HIS A 41 -12.47 0.14 6.79
C HIS A 41 -12.57 0.58 5.33
N ASN A 42 -13.40 -0.07 4.53
CA ASN A 42 -13.62 0.30 3.14
C ASN A 42 -14.40 1.62 3.02
N LEU A 43 -15.48 1.77 3.78
CA LEU A 43 -16.30 2.98 3.79
C LEU A 43 -15.56 4.17 4.38
N SER A 44 -14.87 4.00 5.51
CA SER A 44 -14.10 5.08 6.14
C SER A 44 -12.91 5.59 5.31
N ARG A 45 -12.45 4.81 4.31
CA ARG A 45 -11.51 5.32 3.29
C ARG A 45 -12.19 6.18 2.23
N LYS A 46 -13.45 5.88 1.90
CA LYS A 46 -14.23 6.61 0.90
C LYS A 46 -14.84 7.90 1.45
N LEU A 47 -14.91 8.04 2.77
CA LEU A 47 -15.45 9.20 3.44
C LEU A 47 -14.33 10.10 3.95
N MET A 48 -14.50 11.41 3.82
CA MET A 48 -13.57 12.42 4.32
C MET A 48 -13.99 12.89 5.71
N CYS A 49 -13.01 13.18 6.55
CA CYS A 49 -13.26 13.89 7.79
C CYS A 49 -13.58 15.35 7.51
N THR A 50 -14.65 15.87 8.13
CA THR A 50 -15.10 17.25 7.92
C THR A 50 -14.52 18.26 8.91
N CYS A 51 -13.43 17.90 9.63
CA CYS A 51 -12.75 18.83 10.55
C CYS A 51 -11.75 19.77 9.83
N GLY A 52 -11.69 19.76 8.50
CA GLY A 52 -10.76 20.58 7.72
C GLY A 52 -9.37 19.98 7.50
N CYS A 53 -9.12 18.76 7.96
CA CYS A 53 -7.81 18.09 7.81
C CYS A 53 -7.55 17.48 6.43
N ASN A 54 -8.54 17.46 5.54
CA ASN A 54 -8.47 16.84 4.21
C ASN A 54 -7.97 15.37 4.21
N MET A 55 -8.25 14.65 5.29
CA MET A 55 -7.88 13.23 5.40
C MET A 55 -9.11 12.34 5.30
N PRO A 56 -8.97 11.12 4.73
CA PRO A 56 -10.01 10.10 4.85
C PRO A 56 -10.37 9.86 6.32
N LEU A 57 -11.64 9.60 6.57
CA LEU A 57 -12.18 9.37 7.92
C LEU A 57 -11.38 8.30 8.68
N ARG A 58 -10.90 7.28 7.98
CA ARG A 58 -10.04 6.23 8.53
C ARG A 58 -8.75 6.76 9.13
N ASN A 59 -8.14 7.76 8.51
CA ASN A 59 -6.79 8.23 8.85
C ASN A 59 -6.80 9.45 9.80
N CYS A 60 -7.99 10.00 10.09
CA CYS A 60 -8.11 11.17 10.94
C CYS A 60 -7.95 10.78 12.41
N ASN A 61 -6.84 11.15 13.03
CA ASN A 61 -6.49 10.84 14.41
C ASN A 61 -6.39 12.07 15.32
N HIS A 62 -7.09 13.14 14.98
CA HIS A 62 -7.07 14.32 15.80
C HIS A 62 -7.63 14.03 17.21
N THR A 63 -6.91 14.49 18.22
CA THR A 63 -7.38 14.49 19.61
C THR A 63 -8.28 15.70 19.82
N GLY A 64 -9.24 15.59 20.75
CA GLY A 64 -10.22 16.66 21.04
C GLY A 64 -11.48 16.52 20.21
N HIS A 65 -12.19 17.65 20.01
CA HIS A 65 -13.50 17.71 19.33
C HIS A 65 -13.39 17.54 17.80
N CYS A 66 -13.02 16.36 17.35
CA CYS A 66 -12.90 16.08 15.92
C CYS A 66 -14.19 15.48 15.34
N ASN A 67 -14.64 16.01 14.20
CA ASN A 67 -15.83 15.51 13.48
C ASN A 67 -15.75 14.03 13.09
N ALA A 68 -14.55 13.45 13.09
CA ALA A 68 -14.37 12.02 12.85
C ALA A 68 -15.09 11.14 13.88
N TRP A 69 -15.22 11.60 15.11
CA TRP A 69 -15.87 10.82 16.17
C TRP A 69 -17.34 10.53 15.87
N PRO A 70 -18.22 11.54 15.69
CA PRO A 70 -19.62 11.31 15.38
C PRO A 70 -19.81 10.65 14.00
N GLN A 71 -18.92 10.89 13.02
CA GLN A 71 -18.99 10.23 11.73
C GLN A 71 -18.72 8.72 11.85
N ARG A 72 -17.73 8.32 12.65
CA ARG A 72 -17.40 6.90 12.87
C ARG A 72 -18.45 6.20 13.71
N ASP A 73 -18.95 6.84 14.77
CA ASP A 73 -20.02 6.28 15.59
C ASP A 73 -21.29 6.02 14.77
N ALA A 74 -21.65 6.98 13.91
CA ALA A 74 -22.78 6.79 12.98
C ALA A 74 -22.51 5.66 11.98
N LEU A 75 -21.30 5.57 11.44
CA LEU A 75 -20.92 4.52 10.50
C LEU A 75 -20.99 3.13 11.15
N ASP A 76 -20.48 2.96 12.38
CA ASP A 76 -20.57 1.72 13.13
C ASP A 76 -22.04 1.29 13.34
N LYS A 77 -22.89 2.22 13.78
CA LYS A 77 -24.30 1.94 14.05
C LYS A 77 -25.10 1.65 12.78
N LEU A 78 -24.79 2.32 11.65
CA LEU A 78 -25.39 2.02 10.35
C LEU A 78 -25.02 0.61 9.88
N LEU A 79 -23.77 0.21 10.06
CA LEU A 79 -23.32 -1.14 9.73
C LEU A 79 -23.98 -2.20 10.60
N LEU A 80 -24.13 -1.95 11.91
CA LEU A 80 -24.85 -2.83 12.83
C LEU A 80 -26.35 -2.95 12.51
N SER A 81 -26.97 -1.89 11.98
CA SER A 81 -28.36 -1.93 11.52
C SER A 81 -28.56 -2.67 10.20
N GLY A 82 -27.50 -3.14 9.56
CA GLY A 82 -27.56 -3.85 8.29
C GLY A 82 -27.68 -2.95 7.05
N ALA A 83 -27.46 -1.64 7.18
CA ALA A 83 -27.51 -0.72 6.06
C ALA A 83 -26.51 -1.13 4.96
N SER A 84 -26.88 -0.97 3.68
CA SER A 84 -25.99 -1.25 2.56
C SER A 84 -24.88 -0.20 2.45
N ASP A 85 -23.74 -0.56 1.84
CA ASP A 85 -22.65 0.37 1.63
C ASP A 85 -23.06 1.56 0.77
N GLU A 86 -23.95 1.33 -0.20
CA GLU A 86 -24.48 2.36 -1.08
C GLU A 86 -25.39 3.34 -0.34
N ASP A 87 -26.31 2.84 0.49
CA ASP A 87 -27.21 3.66 1.29
C ASP A 87 -26.43 4.51 2.31
N ILE A 88 -25.40 3.94 2.92
CA ILE A 88 -24.51 4.66 3.83
C ILE A 88 -23.83 5.82 3.09
N LEU A 89 -23.21 5.57 1.94
CA LEU A 89 -22.52 6.61 1.17
C LEU A 89 -23.48 7.69 0.67
N LYS A 90 -24.66 7.30 0.18
CA LYS A 90 -25.73 8.24 -0.21
C LYS A 90 -26.19 9.08 0.98
N GLY A 91 -26.39 8.45 2.12
CA GLY A 91 -26.82 9.14 3.33
C GLY A 91 -25.78 10.17 3.82
N PHE A 92 -24.50 9.83 3.79
CA PHE A 92 -23.44 10.81 4.09
C PHE A 92 -23.42 11.94 3.07
N GLN A 93 -23.61 11.65 1.78
CA GLN A 93 -23.56 12.67 0.74
C GLN A 93 -24.80 13.56 0.71
N HIS A 94 -25.99 12.98 0.79
CA HIS A 94 -27.27 13.67 0.53
C HIS A 94 -28.14 13.84 1.77
N GLY A 95 -27.72 13.28 2.92
CA GLY A 95 -28.42 13.36 4.19
C GLY A 95 -29.30 12.15 4.49
N PHE A 96 -29.53 11.98 5.79
CA PHE A 96 -30.41 10.95 6.34
C PHE A 96 -31.82 11.49 6.67
N GLY A 97 -32.07 12.75 6.32
CA GLY A 97 -33.37 13.39 6.56
C GLY A 97 -33.73 13.46 8.04
N THR A 98 -35.03 13.36 8.34
CA THR A 98 -35.58 13.44 9.70
C THR A 98 -35.15 12.29 10.61
N ILE A 99 -34.60 11.19 10.05
CA ILE A 99 -34.07 10.07 10.83
C ILE A 99 -32.88 10.56 11.69
N ALA A 100 -32.06 11.48 11.18
CA ALA A 100 -30.96 12.06 11.94
C ALA A 100 -31.39 12.81 13.21
N ASP A 101 -32.62 13.28 13.27
CA ASP A 101 -33.13 14.02 14.43
C ASP A 101 -33.42 13.11 15.63
N LYS A 102 -33.77 11.84 15.38
CA LYS A 102 -34.32 10.95 16.41
C LYS A 102 -33.57 9.63 16.59
N ALA A 103 -33.00 9.07 15.53
CA ALA A 103 -32.36 7.76 15.60
C ALA A 103 -31.13 7.76 16.51
N GLU A 104 -30.97 6.70 17.29
CA GLU A 104 -29.84 6.47 18.19
C GLU A 104 -28.50 6.40 17.41
N THR A 105 -28.61 6.05 16.15
CA THR A 105 -27.46 6.07 15.21
C THR A 105 -26.72 7.41 15.21
N PHE A 106 -27.42 8.52 15.39
CA PHE A 106 -26.86 9.87 15.34
C PHE A 106 -26.82 10.56 16.71
N ALA A 107 -26.91 9.79 17.81
CA ALA A 107 -26.94 10.34 19.16
C ALA A 107 -25.71 11.20 19.46
N MET A 108 -24.52 10.77 19.04
CA MET A 108 -23.30 11.54 19.27
C MET A 108 -23.32 12.90 18.56
N ALA A 109 -23.92 12.99 17.37
CA ALA A 109 -24.06 14.26 16.65
C ALA A 109 -25.01 15.25 17.35
N ARG A 110 -25.86 14.80 18.29
CA ARG A 110 -26.78 15.63 19.05
C ARG A 110 -26.23 16.12 20.39
N THR A 111 -25.03 15.68 20.75
CA THR A 111 -24.35 16.19 21.96
C THR A 111 -23.95 17.67 21.79
N PRO A 112 -23.79 18.43 22.88
CA PRO A 112 -23.41 19.84 22.80
C PRO A 112 -22.14 20.10 21.98
N ASP A 113 -21.16 19.19 22.05
CA ASP A 113 -19.89 19.29 21.37
C ASP A 113 -19.98 19.15 19.84
N TYR A 114 -21.03 18.43 19.37
CA TYR A 114 -21.20 18.07 17.95
C TYR A 114 -22.55 18.49 17.37
N GLY A 115 -23.34 19.35 18.08
CA GLY A 115 -24.70 19.68 17.67
C GLY A 115 -24.84 20.22 16.24
N TYR A 116 -23.80 20.89 15.72
CA TYR A 116 -23.77 21.32 14.32
C TYR A 116 -23.68 20.14 13.33
N MET A 117 -23.17 18.99 13.74
CA MET A 117 -23.11 17.78 12.92
C MET A 117 -24.48 17.16 12.67
N GLN A 118 -25.46 17.37 13.57
CA GLN A 118 -26.83 16.92 13.38
C GLN A 118 -27.43 17.49 12.09
N VAL A 119 -27.24 18.79 11.85
CA VAL A 119 -27.70 19.46 10.63
C VAL A 119 -27.04 18.85 9.38
N GLN A 120 -25.75 18.54 9.47
CA GLN A 120 -25.01 17.90 8.38
C GLN A 120 -25.48 16.47 8.13
N PHE A 121 -25.71 15.67 9.17
CA PHE A 121 -26.30 14.33 8.99
C PHE A 121 -27.71 14.40 8.41
N LYS A 122 -28.50 15.39 8.77
CA LYS A 122 -29.85 15.57 8.23
C LYS A 122 -29.85 15.95 6.76
N ASN A 123 -29.03 16.92 6.35
CA ASN A 123 -29.04 17.53 5.02
C ASN A 123 -27.97 16.95 4.08
N GLY A 124 -27.03 16.15 4.60
CA GLY A 124 -25.87 15.64 3.88
C GLY A 124 -24.67 16.57 3.97
N PHE A 125 -23.50 15.96 3.76
CA PHE A 125 -22.22 16.66 3.76
C PHE A 125 -21.83 17.17 2.36
N GLY A 126 -22.65 16.87 1.34
CA GLY A 126 -22.36 17.20 -0.05
C GLY A 126 -21.33 16.28 -0.70
N SER A 127 -20.96 16.56 -1.94
CA SER A 127 -20.01 15.75 -2.71
C SER A 127 -18.59 15.73 -2.12
N GLN A 128 -18.20 16.75 -1.39
CA GLN A 128 -16.89 16.84 -0.74
C GLN A 128 -16.65 15.80 0.35
N ILE A 129 -17.70 15.10 0.84
CA ILE A 129 -17.54 14.02 1.81
C ILE A 129 -16.89 12.78 1.19
N MET A 130 -16.94 12.67 -0.13
CA MET A 130 -16.37 11.52 -0.83
C MET A 130 -14.87 11.76 -1.05
N SER A 131 -14.04 10.86 -0.53
CA SER A 131 -12.61 10.90 -0.83
C SER A 131 -12.37 10.55 -2.29
N ALA A 132 -11.47 11.29 -2.95
CA ALA A 132 -10.97 10.86 -4.25
C ALA A 132 -10.37 9.44 -4.13
N PRO A 133 -10.52 8.59 -5.15
CA PRO A 133 -9.90 7.28 -5.14
C PRO A 133 -8.39 7.48 -4.94
N GLN A 134 -7.85 6.90 -3.87
CA GLN A 134 -6.40 6.91 -3.64
C GLN A 134 -5.76 6.14 -4.79
N SER A 135 -5.13 6.84 -5.72
CA SER A 135 -4.34 6.22 -6.75
C SER A 135 -3.19 5.46 -6.08
N ASN A 136 -3.04 4.18 -6.40
CA ASN A 136 -1.96 3.33 -5.88
C ASN A 136 -0.60 3.70 -6.48
N TYR A 137 -0.23 4.99 -6.45
CA TYR A 137 1.08 5.45 -6.93
C TYR A 137 2.23 4.70 -6.26
N LEU A 138 2.08 4.36 -4.98
CA LEU A 138 3.08 3.59 -4.25
C LEU A 138 3.30 2.20 -4.87
N GLY A 139 2.22 1.51 -5.29
CA GLY A 139 2.31 0.23 -5.98
C GLY A 139 2.96 0.35 -7.36
N ILE A 140 2.64 1.41 -8.10
CA ILE A 140 3.25 1.67 -9.41
C ILE A 140 4.73 1.96 -9.28
N PHE A 141 5.14 2.80 -8.31
CA PHE A 141 6.57 3.09 -8.07
C PHE A 141 7.34 1.87 -7.57
N ALA A 142 6.73 1.04 -6.71
CA ALA A 142 7.34 -0.21 -6.26
C ALA A 142 7.54 -1.19 -7.42
N PHE A 143 6.56 -1.33 -8.31
CA PHE A 143 6.65 -2.16 -9.50
C PHE A 143 7.73 -1.66 -10.48
N LEU A 144 7.75 -0.36 -10.76
CA LEU A 144 8.78 0.25 -11.61
C LEU A 144 10.19 0.08 -11.02
N GLY A 145 10.35 0.26 -9.71
CA GLY A 145 11.61 0.03 -9.01
C GLY A 145 12.09 -1.42 -9.11
N PHE A 146 11.16 -2.38 -9.01
CA PHE A 146 11.47 -3.81 -9.17
C PHE A 146 11.92 -4.13 -10.60
N VAL A 147 11.22 -3.64 -11.62
CA VAL A 147 11.57 -3.86 -13.04
C VAL A 147 12.93 -3.27 -13.35
N LEU A 148 13.23 -2.05 -12.88
CA LEU A 148 14.51 -1.40 -13.06
C LEU A 148 15.65 -2.18 -12.39
N SER A 149 15.47 -2.63 -11.17
CA SER A 149 16.49 -3.41 -10.44
C SER A 149 16.76 -4.76 -11.10
N ALA A 150 15.74 -5.46 -11.57
CA ALA A 150 15.85 -6.71 -12.32
C ALA A 150 16.58 -6.50 -13.66
N GLY A 151 16.28 -5.40 -14.35
CA GLY A 151 16.97 -5.01 -15.59
C GLY A 151 18.46 -4.76 -15.40
N ILE A 152 18.84 -3.99 -14.37
CA ILE A 152 20.23 -3.72 -14.02
C ILE A 152 20.96 -5.03 -13.66
N ALA A 153 20.35 -5.89 -12.85
CA ALA A 153 20.91 -7.18 -12.49
C ALA A 153 21.16 -8.08 -13.72
N ALA A 154 20.21 -8.13 -14.65
CA ALA A 154 20.34 -8.89 -15.90
C ALA A 154 21.48 -8.37 -16.79
N LEU A 155 21.62 -7.04 -16.90
CA LEU A 155 22.74 -6.42 -17.64
C LEU A 155 24.11 -6.72 -16.99
N PHE A 156 24.18 -6.71 -15.67
CA PHE A 156 25.39 -7.05 -14.93
C PHE A 156 25.81 -8.51 -15.14
N ILE A 157 24.83 -9.42 -15.10
CA ILE A 157 25.06 -10.86 -15.35
C ILE A 157 25.54 -11.08 -16.79
N ARG A 158 24.90 -10.42 -17.79
CA ARG A 158 25.32 -10.51 -19.19
C ARG A 158 26.74 -9.99 -19.41
N LYS A 159 27.09 -8.85 -18.79
CA LYS A 159 28.47 -8.28 -18.88
C LYS A 159 29.51 -9.19 -18.25
N LYS A 160 29.16 -9.84 -17.12
CA LYS A 160 30.05 -10.79 -16.45
C LYS A 160 30.27 -12.06 -17.28
N ARG A 161 29.22 -12.62 -17.89
CA ARG A 161 29.31 -13.80 -18.78
C ARG A 161 30.13 -13.51 -20.01
N LYS A 162 30.02 -12.32 -20.66
CA LYS A 162 30.87 -11.95 -21.80
C LYS A 162 32.33 -11.87 -21.42
N LYS A 163 32.69 -11.32 -20.24
CA LYS A 163 34.08 -11.26 -19.78
C LYS A 163 34.69 -12.66 -19.53
N THR A 164 33.90 -13.58 -18.96
CA THR A 164 34.34 -14.95 -18.70
C THR A 164 34.57 -15.72 -20.00
N ALA A 165 33.66 -15.61 -20.97
CA ALA A 165 33.78 -16.24 -22.27
C ALA A 165 35.00 -15.74 -23.06
N VAL A 166 35.27 -14.43 -23.02
CA VAL A 166 36.47 -13.85 -23.67
C VAL A 166 37.76 -14.33 -23.00
N ALA A 167 37.80 -14.41 -21.67
CA ALA A 167 38.97 -14.91 -20.93
C ALA A 167 39.27 -16.39 -21.24
N GLU A 168 38.22 -17.23 -21.33
CA GLU A 168 38.31 -18.64 -21.65
C GLU A 168 38.79 -18.87 -23.09
N THR A 169 38.30 -18.06 -24.05
CA THR A 169 38.77 -18.08 -25.45
C THR A 169 40.24 -17.64 -25.58
N MET A 170 40.68 -16.64 -24.81
CA MET A 170 42.08 -16.22 -24.78
C MET A 170 43.01 -17.29 -24.21
N GLN A 171 42.60 -18.00 -23.16
CA GLN A 171 43.39 -19.10 -22.59
C GLN A 171 43.54 -20.25 -23.59
N LEU A 172 42.49 -20.64 -24.28
CA LEU A 172 42.55 -21.69 -25.31
C LEU A 172 43.47 -21.33 -26.46
N LEU A 173 43.49 -20.07 -26.92
CA LEU A 173 44.39 -19.58 -27.95
C LEU A 173 45.87 -19.57 -27.50
N ASP A 174 46.11 -19.24 -26.23
CA ASP A 174 47.46 -19.23 -25.67
C ASP A 174 48.01 -20.64 -25.50
N ASP A 175 47.20 -21.59 -25.06
CA ASP A 175 47.56 -23.01 -24.92
C ASP A 175 47.84 -23.68 -26.28
N GLU A 176 47.06 -23.36 -27.32
CA GLU A 176 47.25 -23.87 -28.67
C GLU A 176 48.54 -23.33 -29.29
N HIS A 177 48.82 -22.05 -29.09
CA HIS A 177 50.05 -21.42 -29.56
C HIS A 177 51.28 -21.98 -28.86
N ARG A 178 51.16 -22.24 -27.56
CA ARG A 178 52.19 -22.86 -26.73
C ARG A 178 52.48 -24.29 -27.14
N ALA A 179 51.45 -25.08 -27.43
CA ALA A 179 51.60 -26.44 -27.93
C ALA A 179 52.25 -26.51 -29.32
N ALA A 180 51.91 -25.56 -30.22
CA ALA A 180 52.54 -25.45 -31.53
C ALA A 180 54.03 -25.09 -31.47
N LEU A 181 54.42 -24.21 -30.55
CA LEU A 181 55.81 -23.85 -30.29
C LEU A 181 56.63 -25.04 -29.75
N LEU A 182 56.06 -25.76 -28.76
CA LEU A 182 56.72 -26.95 -28.20
C LEU A 182 56.94 -28.04 -29.26
N LYS A 183 56.00 -28.23 -30.17
CA LYS A 183 56.14 -29.16 -31.28
C LYS A 183 57.21 -28.77 -32.28
N LYS A 184 57.40 -27.49 -32.55
CA LYS A 184 58.50 -26.98 -33.39
C LYS A 184 59.83 -27.21 -32.74
N ILE A 185 59.99 -26.91 -31.46
CA ILE A 185 61.27 -27.10 -30.73
C ILE A 185 61.65 -28.58 -30.71
N SER A 186 60.71 -29.49 -30.45
CA SER A 186 60.96 -30.93 -30.44
C SER A 186 61.31 -31.52 -31.84
N ALA A 187 60.95 -30.83 -32.92
CA ALA A 187 61.30 -31.23 -34.29
C ALA A 187 62.72 -30.72 -34.74
N GLU A 188 63.28 -29.73 -34.08
CA GLU A 188 64.64 -29.23 -34.34
C GLU A 188 65.71 -29.95 -33.53
N GLU A 189 65.33 -30.70 -32.46
CA GLU A 189 66.28 -31.50 -31.65
C GLU A 189 66.52 -32.90 -32.16
N ASN A 190 65.80 -33.38 -33.21
CA ASN A 190 65.99 -34.67 -33.86
C ASN A 190 66.65 -34.50 -35.29
#